data_6c29b0298e1e092bda10e1d60e12fbcb
#
_entry.id   6c29b0298e1e092bda10e1d60e12fbcb
#
_cell.length_a   1.000
_cell.length_b   1.000
_cell.length_c   1.000
_cell.angle_alpha   90.00
_cell.angle_beta   90.00
_cell.angle_gamma   90.00
#
_symmetry.space_group_name_H-M   'P 1'
#
loop_
_entity.id
_entity.type
_entity.pdbx_description
1 polymer ?
#
loop_
_entity_poly.entity_id
_entity_poly.type
_entity_poly.pdbx_seq_one_letter_code
_entity_poly.pdbx_strand_id
1 'polypeptide(L)'
;MDTSEYMPMFVAETREHLDQLNLAIVRLEADPTDRPTVEEIFRIAHSLKGMSATMGFSRIAELTHEMEDVFELLRQRTSGLPVEAIDTVFACLDALSVATEAIETDGQEALDPAPLVARLRALVRPRTPEQEMARVGIADPLDQAAVLAAQEAGARVLRVRVTLTEDVLMPAVRAHMVLAALTEHGEIL
;
A
#
# COMPACT_ATOMS: atom_id res chain seq x y z
N MET A 1 -10.13 23.39 -26.85
CA MET A 1 -11.43 22.73 -26.64
C MET A 1 -12.07 23.43 -25.46
N ASP A 2 -13.29 23.87 -25.54
CA ASP A 2 -13.98 24.42 -24.36
C ASP A 2 -14.44 23.23 -23.49
N THR A 3 -13.77 23.02 -22.37
CA THR A 3 -14.06 21.93 -21.44
C THR A 3 -15.11 22.30 -20.40
N SER A 4 -15.59 23.56 -20.43
CA SER A 4 -16.55 24.07 -19.44
C SER A 4 -17.89 23.32 -19.48
N GLU A 5 -18.33 22.90 -20.67
CA GLU A 5 -19.57 22.15 -20.85
C GLU A 5 -19.54 20.75 -20.20
N TYR A 6 -18.35 20.16 -20.12
CA TYR A 6 -18.16 18.82 -19.54
C TYR A 6 -17.83 18.84 -18.03
N MET A 7 -17.61 20.03 -17.45
CA MET A 7 -17.20 20.18 -16.06
C MET A 7 -18.18 19.56 -15.06
N PRO A 8 -19.51 19.81 -15.15
CA PRO A 8 -20.46 19.21 -14.21
C PRO A 8 -20.47 17.68 -14.27
N MET A 9 -20.31 17.10 -15.46
CA MET A 9 -20.24 15.66 -15.65
C MET A 9 -18.95 15.10 -15.05
N PHE A 10 -17.80 15.75 -15.29
CA PHE A 10 -16.51 15.36 -14.73
C PHE A 10 -16.55 15.34 -13.20
N VAL A 11 -17.09 16.40 -12.57
CA VAL A 11 -17.19 16.49 -11.10
C VAL A 11 -18.08 15.38 -10.55
N ALA A 12 -19.25 15.14 -11.16
CA ALA A 12 -20.18 14.11 -10.72
C ALA A 12 -19.58 12.70 -10.82
N GLU A 13 -18.94 12.39 -11.96
CA GLU A 13 -18.32 11.09 -12.21
C GLU A 13 -17.08 10.87 -11.33
N THR A 14 -16.29 11.93 -11.10
CA THR A 14 -15.14 11.86 -10.18
C THR A 14 -15.60 11.55 -8.75
N ARG A 15 -16.66 12.19 -8.25
CA ARG A 15 -17.22 11.89 -6.92
C ARG A 15 -17.69 10.45 -6.81
N GLU A 16 -18.44 9.97 -7.80
CA GLU A 16 -18.89 8.59 -7.81
C GLU A 16 -17.72 7.60 -7.76
N HIS A 17 -16.68 7.85 -8.54
CA HIS A 17 -15.46 7.03 -8.53
C HIS A 17 -14.72 7.07 -7.18
N LEU A 18 -14.62 8.25 -6.54
CA LEU A 18 -14.00 8.38 -5.21
C LEU A 18 -14.79 7.63 -4.14
N ASP A 19 -16.13 7.70 -4.16
CA ASP A 19 -17.00 6.94 -3.25
C ASP A 19 -16.84 5.43 -3.46
N GLN A 20 -16.81 4.97 -4.70
CA GLN A 20 -16.58 3.57 -5.05
C GLN A 20 -15.21 3.09 -4.59
N LEU A 21 -14.14 3.89 -4.80
CA LEU A 21 -12.80 3.57 -4.32
C LEU A 21 -12.76 3.45 -2.79
N ASN A 22 -13.38 4.40 -2.10
CA ASN A 22 -13.44 4.41 -0.65
C ASN A 22 -14.07 3.12 -0.10
N LEU A 23 -15.22 2.72 -0.65
CA LEU A 23 -15.90 1.48 -0.28
C LEU A 23 -15.08 0.23 -0.65
N ALA A 24 -14.41 0.24 -1.79
CA ALA A 24 -13.59 -0.88 -2.25
C ALA A 24 -12.33 -1.06 -1.38
N ILE A 25 -11.68 0.03 -0.95
CA ILE A 25 -10.53 -0.02 -0.03
C ILE A 25 -10.95 -0.58 1.34
N VAL A 26 -12.10 -0.16 1.89
CA VAL A 26 -12.64 -0.71 3.14
C VAL A 26 -12.92 -2.22 3.02
N ARG A 27 -13.47 -2.67 1.87
CA ARG A 27 -13.66 -4.11 1.61
C ARG A 27 -12.34 -4.86 1.56
N LEU A 28 -11.34 -4.27 0.91
CA LEU A 28 -10.01 -4.85 0.78
C LEU A 28 -9.27 -4.92 2.13
N GLU A 29 -9.51 -3.96 3.03
CA GLU A 29 -8.99 -4.01 4.40
C GLU A 29 -9.56 -5.21 5.17
N ALA A 30 -10.85 -5.51 4.98
CA ALA A 30 -11.53 -6.65 5.61
C ALA A 30 -11.12 -8.00 4.98
N ASP A 31 -10.93 -8.06 3.66
CA ASP A 31 -10.42 -9.22 2.92
C ASP A 31 -9.32 -8.82 1.94
N PRO A 32 -8.04 -8.83 2.36
CA PRO A 32 -6.91 -8.45 1.52
C PRO A 32 -6.67 -9.37 0.32
N THR A 33 -7.38 -10.47 0.20
CA THR A 33 -7.23 -11.45 -0.88
C THR A 33 -8.33 -11.37 -1.93
N ASP A 34 -9.33 -10.47 -1.75
CA ASP A 34 -10.45 -10.31 -2.68
C ASP A 34 -10.01 -9.74 -4.03
N ARG A 35 -9.71 -10.64 -4.95
CA ARG A 35 -9.27 -10.31 -6.31
C ARG A 35 -10.27 -9.46 -7.10
N PRO A 36 -11.58 -9.72 -7.08
CA PRO A 36 -12.56 -8.85 -7.72
C PRO A 36 -12.48 -7.39 -7.25
N THR A 37 -12.33 -7.16 -5.96
CA THR A 37 -12.17 -5.81 -5.39
C THR A 37 -10.87 -5.14 -5.84
N VAL A 38 -9.76 -5.89 -5.92
CA VAL A 38 -8.50 -5.36 -6.46
C VAL A 38 -8.65 -4.91 -7.92
N GLU A 39 -9.29 -5.71 -8.76
CA GLU A 39 -9.54 -5.36 -10.17
C GLU A 39 -10.51 -4.17 -10.31
N GLU A 40 -11.48 -4.04 -9.42
CA GLU A 40 -12.39 -2.88 -9.36
C GLU A 40 -11.62 -1.60 -9.04
N ILE A 41 -10.81 -1.59 -7.98
CA ILE A 41 -9.96 -0.48 -7.55
C ILE A 41 -9.05 -0.02 -8.70
N PHE A 42 -8.36 -0.96 -9.34
CA PHE A 42 -7.47 -0.66 -10.47
C PHE A 42 -8.20 0.05 -11.61
N ARG A 43 -9.37 -0.48 -12.02
CA ARG A 43 -10.16 0.10 -13.12
C ARG A 43 -10.66 1.51 -12.80
N ILE A 44 -11.10 1.75 -11.57
CA ILE A 44 -11.59 3.07 -11.16
C ILE A 44 -10.43 4.07 -11.17
N ALA A 45 -9.27 3.73 -10.61
CA ALA A 45 -8.09 4.61 -10.61
C ALA A 45 -7.63 4.93 -12.04
N HIS A 46 -7.64 3.94 -12.93
CA HIS A 46 -7.32 4.13 -14.35
C HIS A 46 -8.30 5.10 -15.04
N SER A 47 -9.60 4.97 -14.76
CA SER A 47 -10.64 5.87 -15.31
C SER A 47 -10.45 7.31 -14.81
N LEU A 48 -10.22 7.49 -13.50
CA LEU A 48 -9.96 8.80 -12.90
C LEU A 48 -8.75 9.50 -13.53
N LYS A 49 -7.65 8.76 -13.70
CA LYS A 49 -6.45 9.28 -14.39
C LYS A 49 -6.78 9.76 -15.80
N GLY A 50 -7.48 8.93 -16.58
CA GLY A 50 -7.84 9.24 -17.97
C GLY A 50 -8.76 10.47 -18.09
N MET A 51 -9.80 10.54 -17.27
CA MET A 51 -10.73 11.67 -17.24
C MET A 51 -10.02 12.97 -16.85
N SER A 52 -9.22 12.93 -15.79
CA SER A 52 -8.50 14.11 -15.29
C SER A 52 -7.50 14.64 -16.31
N ALA A 53 -6.75 13.74 -16.98
CA ALA A 53 -5.85 14.12 -18.06
C ALA A 53 -6.60 14.76 -19.25
N THR A 54 -7.74 14.21 -19.63
CA THR A 54 -8.58 14.73 -20.73
C THR A 54 -9.14 16.11 -20.41
N MET A 55 -9.54 16.35 -19.15
CA MET A 55 -10.04 17.63 -18.69
C MET A 55 -8.95 18.67 -18.42
N GLY A 56 -7.67 18.28 -18.47
CA GLY A 56 -6.52 19.15 -18.24
C GLY A 56 -6.13 19.33 -16.77
N PHE A 57 -6.70 18.53 -15.85
CA PHE A 57 -6.34 18.51 -14.43
C PHE A 57 -5.09 17.67 -14.19
N SER A 58 -3.95 18.28 -14.45
CA SER A 58 -2.66 17.58 -14.47
C SER A 58 -2.23 17.06 -13.11
N ARG A 59 -2.56 17.76 -12.02
CA ARG A 59 -2.20 17.36 -10.64
C ARG A 59 -3.03 16.18 -10.15
N ILE A 60 -4.33 16.15 -10.45
CA ILE A 60 -5.20 15.00 -10.19
C ILE A 60 -4.73 13.81 -11.03
N ALA A 61 -4.42 14.00 -12.31
CA ALA A 61 -3.92 12.97 -13.19
C ALA A 61 -2.58 12.39 -12.70
N GLU A 62 -1.67 13.22 -12.18
CA GLU A 62 -0.40 12.79 -11.58
C GLU A 62 -0.64 11.92 -10.33
N LEU A 63 -1.47 12.38 -9.40
CA LEU A 63 -1.75 11.66 -8.17
C LEU A 63 -2.44 10.32 -8.45
N THR A 64 -3.44 10.30 -9.32
CA THR A 64 -4.16 9.07 -9.68
C THR A 64 -3.28 8.09 -10.47
N HIS A 65 -2.29 8.56 -11.23
CA HIS A 65 -1.30 7.72 -11.88
C HIS A 65 -0.45 6.97 -10.85
N GLU A 66 0.09 7.66 -9.87
CA GLU A 66 0.90 7.01 -8.82
C GLU A 66 0.05 6.06 -7.94
N MET A 67 -1.23 6.36 -7.74
CA MET A 67 -2.17 5.43 -7.10
C MET A 67 -2.37 4.16 -7.95
N GLU A 68 -2.54 4.29 -9.27
CA GLU A 68 -2.66 3.17 -10.19
C GLU A 68 -1.44 2.25 -10.12
N ASP A 69 -0.21 2.79 -10.03
CA ASP A 69 1.02 2.01 -9.88
C ASP A 69 1.03 1.19 -8.58
N VAL A 70 0.53 1.74 -7.47
CA VAL A 70 0.35 1.02 -6.21
C VAL A 70 -0.67 -0.11 -6.36
N PHE A 71 -1.78 0.13 -7.04
CA PHE A 71 -2.82 -0.87 -7.27
C PHE A 71 -2.37 -1.97 -8.26
N GLU A 72 -1.54 -1.63 -9.24
CA GLU A 72 -0.92 -2.63 -10.12
C GLU A 72 -0.01 -3.58 -9.34
N LEU A 73 0.78 -3.06 -8.39
CA LEU A 73 1.57 -3.91 -7.49
C LEU A 73 0.69 -4.81 -6.62
N LEU A 74 -0.44 -4.28 -6.13
CA LEU A 74 -1.40 -5.06 -5.37
C LEU A 74 -1.98 -6.21 -6.22
N ARG A 75 -2.30 -5.92 -7.48
CA ARG A 75 -2.80 -6.91 -8.44
C ARG A 75 -1.81 -8.05 -8.67
N GLN A 76 -0.51 -7.75 -8.67
CA GLN A 76 0.56 -8.73 -8.86
C GLN A 76 0.90 -9.54 -7.59
N ARG A 77 0.54 -9.03 -6.40
CA ARG A 77 0.84 -9.68 -5.13
C ARG A 77 -0.31 -10.60 -4.68
N THR A 78 0.03 -11.61 -3.89
CA THR A 78 -0.93 -12.47 -3.20
C THR A 78 -1.19 -12.05 -1.75
N SER A 79 -0.34 -11.18 -1.21
CA SER A 79 -0.47 -10.62 0.14
C SER A 79 -1.01 -9.20 0.05
N GLY A 80 -2.17 -8.89 0.56
CA GLY A 80 -2.84 -7.59 0.49
C GLY A 80 -1.96 -6.34 0.71
N LEU A 81 -2.57 -5.15 0.75
CA LEU A 81 -1.86 -3.91 1.01
C LEU A 81 -1.30 -3.87 2.43
N PRO A 82 -0.06 -3.40 2.63
CA PRO A 82 0.41 -3.02 3.96
C PRO A 82 -0.49 -1.91 4.55
N VAL A 83 -0.62 -1.86 5.88
CA VAL A 83 -1.44 -0.83 6.57
C VAL A 83 -1.02 0.59 6.15
N GLU A 84 0.29 0.83 6.03
CA GLU A 84 0.83 2.13 5.61
C GLU A 84 0.40 2.53 4.17
N ALA A 85 0.12 1.55 3.32
CA ALA A 85 -0.40 1.78 1.98
C ALA A 85 -1.89 2.17 2.02
N ILE A 86 -2.68 1.52 2.87
CA ILE A 86 -4.09 1.85 3.08
C ILE A 86 -4.24 3.29 3.57
N ASP A 87 -3.51 3.69 4.62
CA ASP A 87 -3.51 5.07 5.14
C ASP A 87 -3.10 6.10 4.08
N THR A 88 -2.12 5.73 3.23
CA THR A 88 -1.66 6.63 2.15
C THR A 88 -2.72 6.77 1.08
N VAL A 89 -3.41 5.69 0.71
CA VAL A 89 -4.50 5.71 -0.27
C VAL A 89 -5.66 6.55 0.25
N PHE A 90 -6.09 6.39 1.51
CA PHE A 90 -7.13 7.24 2.09
C PHE A 90 -6.75 8.73 2.06
N ALA A 91 -5.51 9.07 2.42
CA ALA A 91 -5.04 10.45 2.32
C ALA A 91 -5.07 10.99 0.87
N CYS A 92 -4.85 10.14 -0.13
CA CYS A 92 -5.01 10.52 -1.53
C CYS A 92 -6.48 10.74 -1.91
N LEU A 93 -7.40 9.88 -1.45
CA LEU A 93 -8.84 10.02 -1.70
C LEU A 93 -9.38 11.33 -1.09
N ASP A 94 -8.97 11.66 0.13
CA ASP A 94 -9.33 12.92 0.80
C ASP A 94 -8.82 14.13 0.00
N ALA A 95 -7.57 14.11 -0.44
CA ALA A 95 -6.99 15.19 -1.24
C ALA A 95 -7.69 15.36 -2.61
N LEU A 96 -8.05 14.24 -3.25
CA LEU A 96 -8.80 14.25 -4.51
C LEU A 96 -10.22 14.78 -4.32
N SER A 97 -10.88 14.45 -3.20
CA SER A 97 -12.22 14.97 -2.86
C SER A 97 -12.18 16.48 -2.68
N VAL A 98 -11.21 17.00 -1.92
CA VAL A 98 -11.02 18.46 -1.74
C VAL A 98 -10.70 19.15 -3.07
N ALA A 99 -9.85 18.56 -3.91
CA ALA A 99 -9.53 19.10 -5.22
C ALA A 99 -10.76 19.15 -6.16
N THR A 100 -11.59 18.11 -6.12
CA THR A 100 -12.83 18.03 -6.91
C THR A 100 -13.84 19.11 -6.47
N GLU A 101 -13.97 19.36 -5.18
CA GLU A 101 -14.82 20.42 -4.64
C GLU A 101 -14.32 21.82 -5.03
N ALA A 102 -13.00 22.05 -5.02
CA ALA A 102 -12.41 23.30 -5.48
C ALA A 102 -12.64 23.54 -6.99
N ILE A 103 -12.57 22.48 -7.80
CA ILE A 103 -12.89 22.55 -9.23
C ILE A 103 -14.35 22.94 -9.44
N GLU A 104 -15.29 22.38 -8.67
CA GLU A 104 -16.71 22.73 -8.78
C GLU A 104 -16.98 24.18 -8.38
N THR A 105 -16.31 24.68 -7.34
CA THR A 105 -16.54 26.01 -6.78
C THR A 105 -15.83 27.11 -7.56
N ASP A 106 -14.56 26.90 -7.85
CA ASP A 106 -13.65 27.93 -8.37
C ASP A 106 -13.12 27.62 -9.79
N GLY A 107 -13.41 26.44 -10.33
CA GLY A 107 -12.89 25.95 -11.60
C GLY A 107 -11.38 25.67 -11.59
N GLN A 108 -10.75 25.60 -10.41
CA GLN A 108 -9.31 25.45 -10.26
C GLN A 108 -8.94 24.19 -9.48
N GLU A 109 -7.87 23.57 -9.92
CA GLU A 109 -7.30 22.39 -9.27
C GLU A 109 -6.46 22.79 -8.04
N ALA A 110 -7.10 22.87 -6.87
CA ALA A 110 -6.43 23.20 -5.60
C ALA A 110 -5.81 21.94 -4.97
N LEU A 111 -4.74 21.40 -5.60
CA LEU A 111 -4.04 20.18 -5.15
C LEU A 111 -2.52 20.39 -5.24
N ASP A 112 -1.79 20.06 -4.17
CA ASP A 112 -0.35 19.79 -4.23
C ASP A 112 -0.13 18.27 -4.14
N PRO A 113 0.13 17.58 -5.26
CA PRO A 113 0.29 16.13 -5.24
C PRO A 113 1.64 15.68 -4.68
N ALA A 114 2.66 16.54 -4.64
CA ALA A 114 4.05 16.15 -4.39
C ALA A 114 4.27 15.35 -3.09
N PRO A 115 3.69 15.71 -1.93
CA PRO A 115 3.86 14.94 -0.70
C PRO A 115 3.26 13.53 -0.78
N LEU A 116 2.07 13.41 -1.40
CA LEU A 116 1.37 12.12 -1.55
C LEU A 116 2.05 11.24 -2.60
N VAL A 117 2.45 11.81 -3.72
CA VAL A 117 3.25 11.14 -4.77
C VAL A 117 4.53 10.56 -4.18
N ALA A 118 5.25 11.33 -3.34
CA ALA A 118 6.46 10.83 -2.68
C ALA A 118 6.17 9.61 -1.77
N ARG A 119 5.05 9.64 -1.02
CA ARG A 119 4.62 8.52 -0.18
C ARG A 119 4.23 7.29 -1.02
N LEU A 120 3.46 7.47 -2.10
CA LEU A 120 3.05 6.38 -3.00
C LEU A 120 4.29 5.73 -3.67
N ARG A 121 5.22 6.54 -4.19
CA ARG A 121 6.47 6.04 -4.78
C ARG A 121 7.33 5.26 -3.79
N ALA A 122 7.31 5.63 -2.51
CA ALA A 122 8.01 4.88 -1.48
C ALA A 122 7.41 3.49 -1.24
N LEU A 123 6.10 3.31 -1.48
CA LEU A 123 5.42 2.00 -1.40
C LEU A 123 5.75 1.08 -2.59
N VAL A 124 5.96 1.67 -3.77
CA VAL A 124 6.24 0.95 -5.02
C VAL A 124 7.70 0.52 -5.10
N ARG A 125 8.63 1.32 -4.55
CA ARG A 125 10.05 1.00 -4.59
C ARG A 125 10.35 -0.29 -3.83
N PRO A 126 11.17 -1.20 -4.38
CA PRO A 126 11.69 -2.31 -3.61
C PRO A 126 12.44 -1.76 -2.40
N ARG A 127 12.10 -2.23 -1.21
CA ARG A 127 12.82 -1.86 -0.01
C ARG A 127 14.24 -2.39 -0.08
N THR A 128 15.20 -1.63 0.43
CA THR A 128 16.54 -2.15 0.61
C THR A 128 16.51 -3.24 1.71
N PRO A 129 17.44 -4.19 1.68
CA PRO A 129 17.55 -5.20 2.74
C PRO A 129 17.61 -4.57 4.14
N GLU A 130 18.30 -3.44 4.31
CA GLU A 130 18.40 -2.74 5.59
C GLU A 130 17.04 -2.14 6.03
N GLN A 131 16.26 -1.58 5.09
CA GLN A 131 14.92 -1.06 5.40
C GLN A 131 13.95 -2.17 5.81
N GLU A 132 14.03 -3.32 5.15
CA GLU A 132 13.21 -4.47 5.51
C GLU A 132 13.62 -5.04 6.88
N MET A 133 14.92 -5.13 7.18
CA MET A 133 15.42 -5.55 8.49
C MET A 133 15.00 -4.60 9.61
N ALA A 134 15.06 -3.27 9.39
CA ALA A 134 14.59 -2.29 10.37
C ALA A 134 13.08 -2.44 10.67
N ARG A 135 12.26 -2.66 9.65
CA ARG A 135 10.81 -2.91 9.81
C ARG A 135 10.53 -4.20 10.57
N VAL A 136 11.34 -5.21 10.33
CA VAL A 136 11.24 -6.52 11.00
C VAL A 136 11.79 -6.44 12.44
N GLY A 137 12.44 -5.32 12.82
CA GLY A 137 12.95 -5.08 14.17
C GLY A 137 14.20 -5.91 14.49
N ILE A 138 15.02 -6.20 13.48
CA ILE A 138 16.38 -6.73 13.67
C ILE A 138 17.25 -5.52 13.98
N ALA A 139 17.45 -5.25 15.26
CA ALA A 139 18.18 -4.07 15.72
C ALA A 139 19.68 -4.35 15.94
N ASP A 140 20.06 -5.61 16.19
CA ASP A 140 21.46 -5.98 16.41
C ASP A 140 22.24 -6.00 15.09
N PRO A 141 23.37 -5.27 14.99
CA PRO A 141 24.21 -5.29 13.80
C PRO A 141 24.76 -6.67 13.44
N LEU A 142 24.96 -7.57 14.41
CA LEU A 142 25.39 -8.94 14.16
C LEU A 142 24.28 -9.76 13.50
N ASP A 143 23.04 -9.63 13.98
CA ASP A 143 21.89 -10.30 13.37
C ASP A 143 21.63 -9.78 11.96
N GLN A 144 21.83 -8.47 11.72
CA GLN A 144 21.72 -7.88 10.39
C GLN A 144 22.76 -8.45 9.41
N ALA A 145 24.01 -8.58 9.84
CA ALA A 145 25.07 -9.13 9.02
C ALA A 145 24.82 -10.62 8.68
N ALA A 146 24.34 -11.41 9.64
CA ALA A 146 23.99 -12.81 9.41
C ALA A 146 22.83 -12.97 8.42
N VAL A 147 21.79 -12.12 8.52
CA VAL A 147 20.66 -12.11 7.58
C VAL A 147 21.10 -11.74 6.18
N LEU A 148 21.96 -10.72 6.03
CA LEU A 148 22.49 -10.29 4.72
C LEU A 148 23.33 -11.40 4.09
N ALA A 149 24.22 -12.03 4.85
CA ALA A 149 25.06 -13.13 4.37
C ALA A 149 24.22 -14.33 3.89
N ALA A 150 23.17 -14.68 4.64
CA ALA A 150 22.25 -15.74 4.25
C ALA A 150 21.48 -15.42 2.96
N GLN A 151 21.06 -14.17 2.79
CA GLN A 151 20.36 -13.72 1.56
C GLN A 151 21.30 -13.70 0.35
N GLU A 152 22.55 -13.25 0.50
CA GLU A 152 23.57 -13.29 -0.55
C GLU A 152 23.90 -14.73 -0.97
N ALA A 153 23.83 -15.68 -0.03
CA ALA A 153 23.96 -17.11 -0.32
C ALA A 153 22.70 -17.73 -0.98
N GLY A 154 21.66 -16.93 -1.25
CA GLY A 154 20.41 -17.38 -1.87
C GLY A 154 19.46 -18.09 -0.91
N ALA A 155 19.71 -18.02 0.40
CA ALA A 155 18.83 -18.62 1.41
C ALA A 155 17.59 -17.72 1.63
N ARG A 156 16.45 -18.37 1.95
CA ARG A 156 15.23 -17.67 2.39
C ARG A 156 15.32 -17.45 3.89
N VAL A 157 15.34 -16.18 4.30
CA VAL A 157 15.32 -15.82 5.72
C VAL A 157 13.88 -15.56 6.16
N LEU A 158 13.44 -16.24 7.21
CA LEU A 158 12.11 -16.12 7.79
C LEU A 158 12.24 -15.69 9.25
N ARG A 159 11.43 -14.72 9.66
CA ARG A 159 11.28 -14.39 11.08
C ARG A 159 10.06 -15.12 11.63
N VAL A 160 10.27 -15.88 12.68
CA VAL A 160 9.20 -16.54 13.43
C VAL A 160 9.08 -15.88 14.80
N ARG A 161 7.89 -15.37 15.13
CA ARG A 161 7.60 -14.87 16.48
C ARG A 161 6.65 -15.84 17.17
N VAL A 162 7.07 -16.37 18.30
CA VAL A 162 6.25 -17.24 19.13
C VAL A 162 5.97 -16.52 20.45
N THR A 163 4.71 -16.41 20.83
CA THR A 163 4.29 -15.84 22.10
C THR A 163 3.70 -16.95 22.96
N LEU A 164 4.27 -17.14 24.16
CA LEU A 164 3.71 -18.06 25.13
C LEU A 164 2.60 -17.35 25.92
N THR A 165 1.52 -18.05 26.23
CA THR A 165 0.44 -17.54 27.11
C THR A 165 0.93 -17.45 28.55
N GLU A 166 0.34 -16.54 29.35
CA GLU A 166 0.79 -16.28 30.74
C GLU A 166 0.62 -17.49 31.66
N ASP A 167 -0.29 -18.39 31.35
CA ASP A 167 -0.65 -19.59 32.12
C ASP A 167 0.04 -20.88 31.61
N VAL A 168 1.02 -20.75 30.71
CA VAL A 168 1.74 -21.91 30.19
C VAL A 168 2.65 -22.56 31.26
N LEU A 169 2.47 -23.86 31.44
CA LEU A 169 3.35 -24.63 32.33
C LEU A 169 4.74 -24.78 31.74
N MET A 170 5.78 -24.50 32.53
CA MET A 170 7.20 -24.65 32.16
C MET A 170 7.59 -23.83 30.92
N PRO A 171 7.47 -22.48 30.95
CA PRO A 171 7.71 -21.64 29.78
C PRO A 171 9.09 -21.86 29.15
N ALA A 172 10.14 -22.08 29.95
CA ALA A 172 11.48 -22.32 29.43
C ALA A 172 11.57 -23.63 28.63
N VAL A 173 10.91 -24.70 29.10
CA VAL A 173 10.86 -26.00 28.40
C VAL A 173 10.07 -25.83 27.07
N ARG A 174 8.95 -25.10 27.08
CA ARG A 174 8.17 -24.85 25.89
C ARG A 174 8.93 -24.01 24.86
N ALA A 175 9.65 -22.98 25.31
CA ALA A 175 10.52 -22.21 24.43
C ALA A 175 11.61 -23.08 23.79
N HIS A 176 12.26 -23.94 24.57
CA HIS A 176 13.26 -24.85 24.05
C HIS A 176 12.68 -25.85 23.03
N MET A 177 11.49 -26.40 23.27
CA MET A 177 10.81 -27.28 22.30
C MET A 177 10.49 -26.57 20.98
N VAL A 178 10.09 -25.31 21.03
CA VAL A 178 9.85 -24.52 19.81
C VAL A 178 11.14 -24.30 19.04
N LEU A 179 12.23 -23.92 19.72
CA LEU A 179 13.54 -23.76 19.08
C LEU A 179 14.03 -25.08 18.45
N ALA A 180 13.90 -26.19 19.17
CA ALA A 180 14.27 -27.53 18.66
C ALA A 180 13.46 -27.91 17.40
N ALA A 181 12.15 -27.60 17.37
CA ALA A 181 11.32 -27.86 16.19
C ALA A 181 11.71 -26.97 15.01
N LEU A 182 12.09 -25.71 15.26
CA LEU A 182 12.52 -24.80 14.20
C LEU A 182 13.86 -25.22 13.58
N THR A 183 14.80 -25.77 14.36
CA THR A 183 16.10 -26.27 13.86
C THR A 183 15.96 -27.45 12.90
N GLU A 184 14.86 -28.22 12.96
CA GLU A 184 14.56 -29.27 11.98
C GLU A 184 14.23 -28.73 10.60
N HIS A 185 13.85 -27.44 10.47
CA HIS A 185 13.38 -26.80 9.24
C HIS A 185 14.36 -25.77 8.67
N GLY A 186 15.40 -25.43 9.42
CA GLY A 186 16.40 -24.46 8.98
C GLY A 186 17.42 -24.11 10.05
N GLU A 187 18.39 -23.30 9.69
CA GLU A 187 19.38 -22.76 10.61
C GLU A 187 18.78 -21.57 11.36
N ILE A 188 19.01 -21.51 12.67
CA ILE A 188 18.62 -20.37 13.51
C ILE A 188 19.82 -19.41 13.56
N LEU A 189 19.61 -18.17 13.10
CA LEU A 189 20.59 -17.10 13.13
C LEU A 189 20.55 -16.37 14.47
#